data_e9c62c5de5f64791be169554661252f2
#
_entry.id   e9c62c5de5f64791be169554661252f2
#
_cell.length_a   1.000
_cell.length_b   1.000
_cell.length_c   1.000
_cell.angle_alpha   90.00
_cell.angle_beta   90.00
_cell.angle_gamma   90.00
#
_symmetry.space_group_name_H-M   'P 1'
#
loop_
_entity.id
_entity.type
_entity.pdbx_description
1 polymer ?
#
loop_
_entity_poly.entity_id
_entity_poly.type
_entity_poly.pdbx_seq_one_letter_code
_entity_poly.pdbx_strand_id
1 'polypeptide(L)'
;MILTLEWTSEGVRFIDQTKLPLEETYVVATSYQQVADIIVTMVVRGAPAIGVSAAMGIALGAKQTKAATTEEFAPEFEQICALLAGTRPTAVNLFWAIDRMKALFAKLRARNTSLREVQDALLADALAMYEEDIAACKAMGANGADLMPDEGGVLTHCNAGALATCGYGTALGVIRGAVERGKQIHVFADETRPFLQGARLTAWELMADGIPTTVLCDNMAASLMRQGRIQAVVVGADRIAANGDVANKIGTYSVAILAKEHGIPFYVAAPWSTIDRATRTGDEIPIEERNAVEVTHHGGKQLTPHGVGICNPAFDVTPAKYVAAIITERGVLRAPYSESLAAMELVSQ
;
A
#
# COMPACT_ATOMS: atom_id res chain seq x y z
N MET A 1 -3.65 -17.64 -3.23
CA MET A 1 -3.09 -16.25 -3.19
C MET A 1 -4.06 -15.35 -3.93
N ILE A 2 -4.46 -14.24 -3.31
CA ILE A 2 -5.33 -13.24 -3.95
C ILE A 2 -4.45 -12.38 -4.86
N LEU A 3 -4.80 -12.30 -6.15
CA LEU A 3 -4.11 -11.44 -7.11
C LEU A 3 -4.88 -10.13 -7.24
N THR A 4 -4.25 -9.03 -6.86
CA THR A 4 -4.84 -7.69 -6.91
C THR A 4 -4.91 -7.15 -8.33
N LEU A 5 -3.87 -7.42 -9.11
CA LEU A 5 -3.77 -7.08 -10.52
C LEU A 5 -2.88 -8.10 -11.23
N GLU A 6 -3.06 -8.23 -12.55
CA GLU A 6 -2.20 -9.03 -13.39
C GLU A 6 -2.22 -8.54 -14.84
N TRP A 7 -1.14 -8.75 -15.55
CA TRP A 7 -1.07 -8.52 -16.99
C TRP A 7 -1.67 -9.70 -17.74
N THR A 8 -2.59 -9.43 -18.68
CA THR A 8 -3.22 -10.44 -19.52
C THR A 8 -3.03 -10.12 -21.02
N SER A 9 -3.44 -11.02 -21.89
CA SER A 9 -3.45 -10.76 -23.35
C SER A 9 -4.39 -9.62 -23.76
N GLU A 10 -5.44 -9.35 -22.95
CA GLU A 10 -6.46 -8.33 -23.25
C GLU A 10 -6.10 -6.97 -22.62
N GLY A 11 -5.28 -6.94 -21.58
CA GLY A 11 -4.92 -5.74 -20.83
C GLY A 11 -4.51 -6.05 -19.40
N VAL A 12 -4.74 -5.11 -18.49
CA VAL A 12 -4.46 -5.28 -17.07
C VAL A 12 -5.75 -5.64 -16.34
N ARG A 13 -5.80 -6.82 -15.73
CA ARG A 13 -6.95 -7.29 -14.94
C ARG A 13 -6.77 -6.86 -13.48
N PHE A 14 -7.83 -6.39 -12.87
CA PHE A 14 -7.89 -5.96 -11.45
C PHE A 14 -9.05 -6.62 -10.75
N ILE A 15 -8.88 -7.00 -9.47
CA ILE A 15 -10.01 -7.28 -8.60
C ILE A 15 -10.70 -5.96 -8.22
N ASP A 16 -12.03 -5.90 -8.37
CA ASP A 16 -12.79 -4.70 -8.02
C ASP A 16 -13.00 -4.61 -6.50
N GLN A 17 -12.08 -3.91 -5.81
CA GLN A 17 -12.15 -3.76 -4.36
C GLN A 17 -13.30 -2.90 -3.87
N THR A 18 -13.98 -2.17 -4.74
CA THR A 18 -15.15 -1.36 -4.37
C THR A 18 -16.37 -2.25 -4.08
N LYS A 19 -16.41 -3.45 -4.64
CA LYS A 19 -17.49 -4.42 -4.47
C LYS A 19 -17.26 -5.42 -3.34
N LEU A 20 -16.00 -5.59 -2.91
CA LEU A 20 -15.70 -6.45 -1.77
C LEU A 20 -16.30 -5.87 -0.46
N PRO A 21 -16.72 -6.74 0.47
CA PRO A 21 -16.63 -8.19 0.50
C PRO A 21 -17.82 -8.91 -0.15
N LEU A 22 -18.82 -8.18 -0.65
CA LEU A 22 -20.10 -8.77 -1.07
C LEU A 22 -20.01 -9.48 -2.43
N GLU A 23 -19.20 -8.94 -3.34
CA GLU A 23 -19.03 -9.48 -4.68
C GLU A 23 -17.54 -9.52 -5.02
N GLU A 24 -17.03 -10.68 -5.40
CA GLU A 24 -15.70 -10.85 -5.97
C GLU A 24 -15.81 -10.75 -7.50
N THR A 25 -15.46 -9.60 -8.05
CA THR A 25 -15.52 -9.33 -9.49
C THR A 25 -14.21 -8.74 -9.98
N TYR A 26 -13.97 -8.89 -11.28
CA TYR A 26 -12.74 -8.41 -11.91
C TYR A 26 -13.10 -7.47 -13.05
N VAL A 27 -12.24 -6.48 -13.27
CA VAL A 27 -12.30 -5.55 -14.41
C VAL A 27 -11.01 -5.64 -15.20
N VAL A 28 -11.09 -5.52 -16.52
CA VAL A 28 -9.92 -5.50 -17.41
C VAL A 28 -9.78 -4.11 -18.00
N ALA A 29 -8.68 -3.43 -17.68
CA ALA A 29 -8.31 -2.18 -18.31
C ALA A 29 -7.62 -2.47 -19.65
N THR A 30 -8.23 -2.04 -20.73
CA THR A 30 -7.68 -2.20 -22.08
C THR A 30 -6.98 -0.94 -22.58
N SER A 31 -6.90 0.14 -21.76
CA SER A 31 -6.17 1.37 -22.05
C SER A 31 -5.58 1.97 -20.79
N TYR A 32 -4.55 2.82 -20.92
CA TYR A 32 -3.95 3.51 -19.78
C TYR A 32 -4.89 4.50 -19.10
N GLN A 33 -5.86 5.07 -19.85
CA GLN A 33 -6.92 5.91 -19.28
C GLN A 33 -7.80 5.12 -18.33
N GLN A 34 -8.19 3.90 -18.70
CA GLN A 34 -8.96 3.02 -17.82
C GLN A 34 -8.14 2.61 -16.57
N VAL A 35 -6.82 2.43 -16.70
CA VAL A 35 -5.96 2.22 -15.52
C VAL A 35 -5.98 3.45 -14.62
N ALA A 36 -5.91 4.66 -15.17
CA ALA A 36 -6.03 5.89 -14.39
C ALA A 36 -7.38 5.98 -13.67
N ASP A 37 -8.48 5.70 -14.34
CA ASP A 37 -9.84 5.68 -13.76
C ASP A 37 -9.96 4.65 -12.63
N ILE A 38 -9.40 3.46 -12.80
CA ILE A 38 -9.34 2.38 -11.79
C ILE A 38 -8.62 2.83 -10.51
N ILE A 39 -7.53 3.61 -10.65
CA ILE A 39 -6.80 4.17 -9.51
C ILE A 39 -7.63 5.27 -8.82
N VAL A 40 -8.21 6.19 -9.59
CA VAL A 40 -9.01 7.31 -9.06
C VAL A 40 -10.26 6.81 -8.34
N THR A 41 -10.97 5.83 -8.93
CA THR A 41 -12.21 5.26 -8.36
C THR A 41 -11.97 4.22 -7.26
N MET A 42 -10.70 3.96 -6.92
CA MET A 42 -10.30 2.99 -5.90
C MET A 42 -10.74 1.55 -6.16
N VAL A 43 -10.95 1.16 -7.40
CA VAL A 43 -11.02 -0.25 -7.81
C VAL A 43 -9.73 -0.96 -7.41
N VAL A 44 -8.58 -0.28 -7.58
CA VAL A 44 -7.30 -0.64 -6.95
C VAL A 44 -6.85 0.47 -6.00
N ARG A 45 -6.28 0.11 -4.85
CA ARG A 45 -5.77 1.01 -3.82
C ARG A 45 -4.60 0.36 -3.07
N GLY A 46 -3.88 1.17 -2.27
CA GLY A 46 -2.66 0.75 -1.56
C GLY A 46 -1.41 1.20 -2.32
N ALA A 47 -0.43 1.72 -1.57
CA ALA A 47 0.72 2.39 -2.18
C ALA A 47 1.49 1.50 -3.18
N PRO A 48 1.87 0.24 -2.88
CA PRO A 48 2.57 -0.61 -3.84
C PRO A 48 1.71 -0.99 -5.06
N ALA A 49 0.45 -1.41 -4.83
CA ALA A 49 -0.45 -1.80 -5.93
C ALA A 49 -0.69 -0.66 -6.93
N ILE A 50 -0.83 0.59 -6.44
CA ILE A 50 -0.99 1.78 -7.30
C ILE A 50 0.27 2.00 -8.15
N GLY A 51 1.47 1.83 -7.58
CA GLY A 51 2.73 1.99 -8.31
C GLY A 51 2.85 1.01 -9.47
N VAL A 52 2.63 -0.29 -9.21
CA VAL A 52 2.68 -1.32 -10.24
C VAL A 52 1.56 -1.14 -11.28
N SER A 53 0.36 -0.73 -10.84
CA SER A 53 -0.75 -0.39 -11.76
C SER A 53 -0.35 0.70 -12.73
N ALA A 54 0.31 1.77 -12.26
CA ALA A 54 0.78 2.84 -13.10
C ALA A 54 1.87 2.37 -14.09
N ALA A 55 2.82 1.56 -13.65
CA ALA A 55 3.83 0.97 -14.53
C ALA A 55 3.20 0.12 -15.65
N MET A 56 2.23 -0.73 -15.29
CA MET A 56 1.47 -1.52 -16.28
C MET A 56 0.62 -0.62 -17.20
N GLY A 57 0.05 0.47 -16.68
CA GLY A 57 -0.66 1.48 -17.47
C GLY A 57 0.25 2.15 -18.50
N ILE A 58 1.48 2.52 -18.13
CA ILE A 58 2.49 3.07 -19.02
C ILE A 58 2.86 2.05 -20.12
N ALA A 59 3.11 0.80 -19.74
CA ALA A 59 3.42 -0.27 -20.69
C ALA A 59 2.25 -0.52 -21.66
N LEU A 60 1.01 -0.46 -21.18
CA LEU A 60 -0.20 -0.61 -21.98
C LEU A 60 -0.34 0.53 -22.99
N GLY A 61 -0.14 1.78 -22.57
CA GLY A 61 -0.12 2.94 -23.46
C GLY A 61 0.99 2.84 -24.52
N ALA A 62 2.18 2.41 -24.12
CA ALA A 62 3.28 2.20 -25.06
C ALA A 62 2.94 1.13 -26.12
N LYS A 63 2.28 0.04 -25.74
CA LYS A 63 1.83 -0.99 -26.70
C LYS A 63 0.78 -0.50 -27.69
N GLN A 64 0.01 0.51 -27.34
CA GLN A 64 -1.12 1.00 -28.13
C GLN A 64 -0.79 2.23 -28.99
N THR A 65 0.40 2.80 -28.85
CA THR A 65 0.81 3.96 -29.62
C THR A 65 0.78 3.68 -31.14
N LYS A 66 0.44 4.71 -31.89
CA LYS A 66 0.50 4.69 -33.36
C LYS A 66 1.78 5.34 -33.91
N ALA A 67 2.67 5.80 -33.03
CA ALA A 67 3.97 6.33 -33.43
C ALA A 67 4.76 5.28 -34.20
N ALA A 68 5.54 5.72 -35.18
CA ALA A 68 6.42 4.83 -35.95
C ALA A 68 7.82 4.73 -35.32
N THR A 69 8.22 5.72 -34.55
CA THR A 69 9.55 5.81 -33.94
C THR A 69 9.48 6.15 -32.45
N THR A 70 10.57 5.89 -31.74
CA THR A 70 10.72 6.25 -30.31
C THR A 70 10.64 7.77 -30.12
N GLU A 71 11.15 8.56 -31.06
CA GLU A 71 11.08 10.03 -31.01
C GLU A 71 9.64 10.55 -31.15
N GLU A 72 8.86 9.96 -32.07
CA GLU A 72 7.43 10.30 -32.23
C GLU A 72 6.59 9.88 -31.02
N PHE A 73 6.97 8.81 -30.33
CA PHE A 73 6.29 8.33 -29.12
C PHE A 73 6.61 9.19 -27.89
N ALA A 74 7.74 9.88 -27.84
CA ALA A 74 8.18 10.58 -26.64
C ALA A 74 7.17 11.58 -26.06
N PRO A 75 6.48 12.44 -26.85
CA PRO A 75 5.44 13.33 -26.32
C PRO A 75 4.23 12.57 -25.74
N GLU A 76 3.81 11.47 -26.37
CA GLU A 76 2.71 10.63 -25.89
C GLU A 76 3.09 9.92 -24.59
N PHE A 77 4.33 9.42 -24.48
CA PHE A 77 4.87 8.82 -23.26
C PHE A 77 4.79 9.79 -22.06
N GLU A 78 5.18 11.04 -22.25
CA GLU A 78 5.07 12.06 -21.19
C GLU A 78 3.61 12.35 -20.81
N GLN A 79 2.69 12.35 -21.77
CA GLN A 79 1.25 12.53 -21.51
C GLN A 79 0.69 11.34 -20.72
N ILE A 80 1.06 10.11 -21.03
CA ILE A 80 0.67 8.91 -20.28
C ILE A 80 1.16 9.01 -18.84
N CYS A 81 2.44 9.34 -18.65
CA CYS A 81 3.04 9.51 -17.31
C CYS A 81 2.34 10.63 -16.52
N ALA A 82 2.05 11.76 -17.15
CA ALA A 82 1.38 12.90 -16.50
C ALA A 82 -0.05 12.56 -16.07
N LEU A 83 -0.81 11.85 -16.92
CA LEU A 83 -2.16 11.40 -16.57
C LEU A 83 -2.15 10.50 -15.34
N LEU A 84 -1.28 9.49 -15.32
CA LEU A 84 -1.17 8.55 -14.21
C LEU A 84 -0.68 9.25 -12.92
N ALA A 85 0.31 10.15 -13.02
CA ALA A 85 0.77 10.95 -11.88
C ALA A 85 -0.34 11.81 -11.25
N GLY A 86 -1.28 12.31 -12.06
CA GLY A 86 -2.43 13.10 -11.60
C GLY A 86 -3.49 12.30 -10.83
N THR A 87 -3.45 10.96 -10.85
CA THR A 87 -4.49 10.11 -10.21
C THR A 87 -4.46 10.16 -8.68
N ARG A 88 -3.27 10.13 -8.07
CA ARG A 88 -3.06 10.14 -6.62
C ARG A 88 -1.78 10.92 -6.26
N PRO A 89 -1.83 12.25 -6.26
CA PRO A 89 -0.63 13.11 -6.19
C PRO A 89 0.16 13.02 -4.87
N THR A 90 -0.38 12.38 -3.84
CA THR A 90 0.31 12.17 -2.55
C THR A 90 0.96 10.77 -2.41
N ALA A 91 0.72 9.86 -3.35
CA ALA A 91 1.16 8.46 -3.26
C ALA A 91 2.62 8.30 -3.70
N VAL A 92 3.55 8.09 -2.76
CA VAL A 92 5.01 7.97 -3.02
C VAL A 92 5.33 6.87 -4.04
N ASN A 93 4.75 5.69 -3.87
CA ASN A 93 5.03 4.54 -4.75
C ASN A 93 4.55 4.75 -6.19
N LEU A 94 3.52 5.60 -6.40
CA LEU A 94 3.08 5.99 -7.74
C LEU A 94 4.20 6.74 -8.49
N PHE A 95 4.77 7.75 -7.84
CA PHE A 95 5.85 8.54 -8.42
C PHE A 95 7.12 7.72 -8.58
N TRP A 96 7.48 6.90 -7.60
CA TRP A 96 8.61 5.98 -7.70
C TRP A 96 8.51 5.08 -8.96
N ALA A 97 7.36 4.48 -9.21
CA ALA A 97 7.14 3.63 -10.37
C ALA A 97 7.21 4.42 -11.69
N ILE A 98 6.57 5.60 -11.74
CA ILE A 98 6.60 6.48 -12.94
C ILE A 98 8.04 6.94 -13.21
N ASP A 99 8.79 7.34 -12.21
CA ASP A 99 10.18 7.80 -12.35
C ASP A 99 11.09 6.68 -12.83
N ARG A 100 10.91 5.43 -12.35
CA ARG A 100 11.63 4.25 -12.85
C ARG A 100 11.33 4.01 -14.34
N MET A 101 10.07 4.09 -14.75
CA MET A 101 9.68 3.94 -16.16
C MET A 101 10.24 5.07 -17.03
N LYS A 102 10.24 6.32 -16.54
CA LYS A 102 10.85 7.47 -17.21
C LYS A 102 12.35 7.32 -17.38
N ALA A 103 13.04 6.87 -16.34
CA ALA A 103 14.48 6.63 -16.39
C ALA A 103 14.84 5.54 -17.42
N LEU A 104 14.05 4.45 -17.46
CA LEU A 104 14.22 3.39 -18.47
C LEU A 104 13.99 3.94 -19.87
N PHE A 105 12.89 4.65 -20.11
CA PHE A 105 12.58 5.24 -21.41
C PHE A 105 13.67 6.20 -21.88
N ALA A 106 14.14 7.10 -21.01
CA ALA A 106 15.21 8.04 -21.34
C ALA A 106 16.51 7.33 -21.73
N LYS A 107 16.88 6.26 -21.01
CA LYS A 107 18.05 5.42 -21.34
C LYS A 107 17.95 4.73 -22.69
N LEU A 108 16.79 4.19 -23.02
CA LEU A 108 16.54 3.51 -24.30
C LEU A 108 16.53 4.51 -25.48
N ARG A 109 15.87 5.65 -25.29
CA ARG A 109 15.82 6.73 -26.25
C ARG A 109 17.23 7.27 -26.59
N ALA A 110 18.08 7.50 -25.59
CA ALA A 110 19.45 7.95 -25.78
C ALA A 110 20.32 6.94 -26.58
N ARG A 111 19.91 5.68 -26.64
CA ARG A 111 20.56 4.61 -27.43
C ARG A 111 19.98 4.43 -28.83
N ASN A 112 19.02 5.27 -29.21
CA ASN A 112 18.27 5.14 -30.47
C ASN A 112 17.63 3.75 -30.63
N THR A 113 17.13 3.19 -29.52
CA THR A 113 16.47 1.88 -29.49
C THR A 113 15.18 1.95 -30.30
N SER A 114 14.86 0.90 -31.05
CA SER A 114 13.61 0.85 -31.85
C SER A 114 12.37 0.91 -30.93
N LEU A 115 11.27 1.48 -31.44
CA LEU A 115 10.04 1.61 -30.65
C LEU A 115 9.55 0.26 -30.12
N ARG A 116 9.65 -0.80 -30.91
CA ARG A 116 9.26 -2.15 -30.48
C ARG A 116 10.09 -2.64 -29.29
N GLU A 117 11.40 -2.47 -29.33
CA GLU A 117 12.26 -2.83 -28.21
C GLU A 117 11.97 -1.98 -26.97
N VAL A 118 11.61 -0.70 -27.15
CA VAL A 118 11.15 0.18 -26.06
C VAL A 118 9.86 -0.35 -25.44
N GLN A 119 8.86 -0.71 -26.26
CA GLN A 119 7.60 -1.30 -25.78
C GLN A 119 7.83 -2.59 -25.00
N ASP A 120 8.66 -3.48 -25.52
CA ASP A 120 8.97 -4.76 -24.88
C ASP A 120 9.74 -4.54 -23.55
N ALA A 121 10.67 -3.59 -23.51
CA ALA A 121 11.42 -3.27 -22.31
C ALA A 121 10.56 -2.60 -21.22
N LEU A 122 9.65 -1.68 -21.58
CA LEU A 122 8.72 -1.06 -20.64
C LEU A 122 7.77 -2.11 -20.03
N LEU A 123 7.26 -3.03 -20.85
CA LEU A 123 6.44 -4.13 -20.34
C LEU A 123 7.24 -5.05 -19.42
N ALA A 124 8.45 -5.42 -19.81
CA ALA A 124 9.31 -6.28 -19.00
C ALA A 124 9.63 -5.66 -17.63
N ASP A 125 9.87 -4.33 -17.59
CA ASP A 125 10.14 -3.64 -16.32
C ASP A 125 8.88 -3.51 -15.45
N ALA A 126 7.70 -3.28 -16.03
CA ALA A 126 6.43 -3.30 -15.29
C ALA A 126 6.13 -4.68 -14.68
N LEU A 127 6.40 -5.76 -15.41
CA LEU A 127 6.28 -7.13 -14.89
C LEU A 127 7.35 -7.43 -13.84
N ALA A 128 8.56 -6.92 -14.00
CA ALA A 128 9.60 -7.05 -12.97
C ALA A 128 9.18 -6.34 -11.67
N MET A 129 8.60 -5.13 -11.72
CA MET A 129 8.07 -4.45 -10.54
C MET A 129 6.98 -5.27 -9.84
N TYR A 130 6.13 -5.96 -10.58
CA TYR A 130 5.10 -6.84 -10.03
C TYR A 130 5.72 -8.01 -9.23
N GLU A 131 6.70 -8.69 -9.80
CA GLU A 131 7.39 -9.80 -9.13
C GLU A 131 8.25 -9.33 -7.95
N GLU A 132 8.92 -8.18 -8.10
CA GLU A 132 9.69 -7.53 -7.03
C GLU A 132 8.80 -7.19 -5.83
N ASP A 133 7.59 -6.68 -6.06
CA ASP A 133 6.64 -6.37 -4.99
C ASP A 133 6.21 -7.63 -4.22
N ILE A 134 5.89 -8.72 -4.93
CA ILE A 134 5.53 -10.00 -4.29
C ILE A 134 6.72 -10.53 -3.48
N ALA A 135 7.92 -10.48 -4.04
CA ALA A 135 9.14 -10.94 -3.37
C ALA A 135 9.44 -10.09 -2.11
N ALA A 136 9.31 -8.76 -2.22
CA ALA A 136 9.48 -7.85 -1.10
C ALA A 136 8.45 -8.11 0.02
N CYS A 137 7.17 -8.32 -0.33
CA CYS A 137 6.14 -8.66 0.64
C CYS A 137 6.44 -9.98 1.39
N LYS A 138 6.89 -11.02 0.68
CA LYS A 138 7.29 -12.29 1.30
C LYS A 138 8.53 -12.13 2.20
N ALA A 139 9.51 -11.32 1.77
CA ALA A 139 10.68 -11.03 2.59
C ALA A 139 10.29 -10.25 3.87
N MET A 140 9.40 -9.26 3.78
CA MET A 140 8.85 -8.57 4.96
C MET A 140 8.12 -9.55 5.89
N GLY A 141 7.32 -10.46 5.33
CA GLY A 141 6.68 -11.54 6.07
C GLY A 141 7.69 -12.37 6.86
N ALA A 142 8.76 -12.82 6.22
CA ALA A 142 9.83 -13.58 6.84
C ALA A 142 10.57 -12.77 7.92
N ASN A 143 10.93 -11.52 7.64
CA ASN A 143 11.66 -10.64 8.56
C ASN A 143 10.83 -10.26 9.80
N GLY A 144 9.51 -10.08 9.63
CA GLY A 144 8.61 -9.65 10.69
C GLY A 144 7.99 -10.78 11.51
N ALA A 145 7.99 -12.02 11.00
CA ALA A 145 7.33 -13.16 11.65
C ALA A 145 7.82 -13.40 13.10
N ASP A 146 9.13 -13.22 13.36
CA ASP A 146 9.71 -13.40 14.69
C ASP A 146 9.29 -12.34 15.70
N LEU A 147 8.79 -11.20 15.23
CA LEU A 147 8.27 -10.12 16.09
C LEU A 147 6.82 -10.35 16.55
N MET A 148 6.12 -11.27 15.89
CA MET A 148 4.76 -11.64 16.27
C MET A 148 4.77 -12.62 17.44
N PRO A 149 3.76 -12.62 18.32
CA PRO A 149 3.66 -13.59 19.42
C PRO A 149 3.55 -15.01 18.87
N ASP A 150 3.96 -16.01 19.64
CA ASP A 150 3.79 -17.42 19.26
C ASP A 150 2.33 -17.84 19.33
N GLU A 151 1.58 -17.26 20.27
CA GLU A 151 0.14 -17.41 20.47
C GLU A 151 -0.46 -16.09 20.94
N GLY A 152 -1.63 -15.72 20.38
CA GLY A 152 -2.37 -14.55 20.87
C GLY A 152 -2.92 -13.63 19.79
N GLY A 153 -3.36 -12.47 20.23
CA GLY A 153 -4.00 -11.47 19.38
C GLY A 153 -3.02 -10.49 18.74
N VAL A 154 -3.19 -10.24 17.47
CA VAL A 154 -2.48 -9.20 16.73
C VAL A 154 -3.51 -8.21 16.17
N LEU A 155 -3.37 -6.93 16.53
CA LEU A 155 -4.22 -5.87 15.98
C LEU A 155 -3.60 -5.33 14.68
N THR A 156 -4.47 -5.07 13.72
CA THR A 156 -4.12 -4.33 12.50
C THR A 156 -5.15 -3.25 12.20
N HIS A 157 -4.72 -2.22 11.47
CA HIS A 157 -5.56 -1.08 11.08
C HIS A 157 -5.47 -0.85 9.57
N CYS A 158 -6.58 -0.49 8.93
CA CYS A 158 -6.71 -0.37 7.50
C CYS A 158 -6.57 -1.72 6.76
N ASN A 159 -6.06 -1.70 5.55
CA ASN A 159 -5.71 -2.87 4.79
C ASN A 159 -4.31 -2.68 4.17
N ALA A 160 -3.35 -3.40 4.69
CA ALA A 160 -1.99 -3.51 4.18
C ALA A 160 -1.68 -4.98 3.83
N GLY A 161 -2.62 -5.62 3.16
CA GLY A 161 -2.59 -7.00 2.73
C GLY A 161 -2.35 -7.18 1.23
N ALA A 162 -2.69 -8.34 0.71
CA ALA A 162 -2.58 -8.68 -0.70
C ALA A 162 -3.28 -7.64 -1.59
N LEU A 163 -4.47 -7.18 -1.18
CA LEU A 163 -5.25 -6.16 -1.90
C LEU A 163 -4.60 -4.77 -1.96
N ALA A 164 -3.58 -4.50 -1.14
CA ALA A 164 -2.82 -3.25 -1.15
C ALA A 164 -1.50 -3.34 -1.91
N THR A 165 -1.12 -4.54 -2.35
CA THR A 165 0.12 -4.90 -3.04
C THR A 165 -0.22 -5.72 -4.29
N CYS A 166 0.76 -6.36 -4.91
CA CYS A 166 0.52 -7.27 -6.03
C CYS A 166 0.09 -8.68 -5.59
N GLY A 167 0.25 -8.96 -4.27
CA GLY A 167 -0.11 -10.26 -3.70
C GLY A 167 0.45 -10.50 -2.34
N TYR A 168 0.34 -11.08 -1.40
CA TYR A 168 0.89 -11.39 -0.07
C TYR A 168 0.71 -10.28 0.99
N GLY A 169 0.95 -8.99 0.66
CA GLY A 169 0.78 -7.88 1.57
C GLY A 169 2.00 -7.55 2.44
N THR A 170 1.98 -6.38 3.06
CA THR A 170 3.03 -5.91 3.97
C THR A 170 2.71 -6.30 5.43
N ALA A 171 1.85 -5.57 6.13
CA ALA A 171 1.47 -5.90 7.51
C ALA A 171 0.75 -7.26 7.60
N LEU A 172 -0.20 -7.54 6.70
CA LEU A 172 -0.83 -8.85 6.64
C LEU A 172 0.14 -9.94 6.13
N GLY A 173 1.15 -9.55 5.35
CA GLY A 173 2.27 -10.43 5.00
C GLY A 173 3.07 -10.88 6.22
N VAL A 174 3.33 -9.98 7.18
CA VAL A 174 3.98 -10.33 8.47
C VAL A 174 3.11 -11.32 9.26
N ILE A 175 1.80 -11.11 9.29
CA ILE A 175 0.87 -12.05 9.93
C ILE A 175 0.89 -13.40 9.22
N ARG A 176 0.83 -13.44 7.87
CA ARG A 176 0.94 -14.66 7.07
C ARG A 176 2.24 -15.40 7.35
N GLY A 177 3.37 -14.68 7.32
CA GLY A 177 4.68 -15.27 7.63
C GLY A 177 4.78 -15.86 9.03
N ALA A 178 4.10 -15.27 10.02
CA ALA A 178 4.03 -15.83 11.37
C ALA A 178 3.17 -17.12 11.40
N VAL A 179 2.01 -17.11 10.75
CA VAL A 179 1.13 -18.29 10.65
C VAL A 179 1.82 -19.43 9.87
N GLU A 180 2.50 -19.13 8.78
CA GLU A 180 3.29 -20.10 8.00
C GLU A 180 4.40 -20.77 8.83
N ARG A 181 4.90 -20.10 9.89
CA ARG A 181 5.84 -20.65 10.87
C ARG A 181 5.16 -21.41 12.02
N GLY A 182 3.85 -21.62 11.95
CA GLY A 182 3.08 -22.38 12.93
C GLY A 182 2.59 -21.57 14.13
N LYS A 183 2.75 -20.23 14.15
CA LYS A 183 2.25 -19.38 15.23
C LYS A 183 0.74 -19.33 15.24
N GLN A 184 0.13 -19.34 16.45
CA GLN A 184 -1.31 -19.37 16.64
C GLN A 184 -1.84 -17.94 16.80
N ILE A 185 -2.00 -17.24 15.67
CA ILE A 185 -2.40 -15.82 15.63
C ILE A 185 -3.91 -15.70 15.48
N HIS A 186 -4.54 -14.87 16.32
CA HIS A 186 -5.88 -14.34 16.13
C HIS A 186 -5.79 -12.87 15.77
N VAL A 187 -6.30 -12.49 14.58
CA VAL A 187 -6.23 -11.11 14.13
C VAL A 187 -7.44 -10.31 14.59
N PHE A 188 -7.17 -9.15 15.20
CA PHE A 188 -8.17 -8.11 15.44
C PHE A 188 -7.98 -7.04 14.37
N ALA A 189 -9.02 -6.78 13.58
CA ALA A 189 -8.99 -5.78 12.52
C ALA A 189 -9.89 -4.59 12.89
N ASP A 190 -9.32 -3.41 13.07
CA ASP A 190 -10.11 -2.18 13.16
C ASP A 190 -10.91 -2.00 11.88
N GLU A 191 -12.20 -1.65 11.98
CA GLU A 191 -13.06 -1.43 10.80
C GLU A 191 -12.51 -0.36 9.86
N THR A 192 -11.79 0.62 10.42
CA THR A 192 -11.10 1.71 9.71
C THR A 192 -12.08 2.66 9.01
N ARG A 193 -12.81 3.48 9.79
CA ARG A 193 -13.61 4.57 9.26
C ARG A 193 -12.71 5.58 8.54
N PRO A 194 -13.24 6.35 7.51
CA PRO A 194 -14.61 6.27 6.99
C PRO A 194 -14.83 5.19 5.92
N PHE A 195 -13.76 4.72 5.21
CA PHE A 195 -13.89 3.86 4.03
C PHE A 195 -14.02 2.36 4.35
N LEU A 196 -13.82 1.97 5.61
CA LEU A 196 -13.98 0.62 6.16
C LEU A 196 -13.06 -0.44 5.52
N GLN A 197 -11.81 -0.09 5.22
CA GLN A 197 -10.86 -1.03 4.62
C GLN A 197 -10.59 -2.24 5.51
N GLY A 198 -10.57 -2.05 6.84
CA GLY A 198 -10.39 -3.16 7.77
C GLY A 198 -11.56 -4.14 7.76
N ALA A 199 -12.78 -3.62 7.88
CA ALA A 199 -13.98 -4.45 7.87
C ALA A 199 -14.23 -5.13 6.53
N ARG A 200 -14.01 -4.40 5.41
CA ARG A 200 -14.37 -4.86 4.07
C ARG A 200 -13.27 -5.71 3.41
N LEU A 201 -12.02 -5.31 3.55
CA LEU A 201 -10.92 -5.87 2.79
C LEU A 201 -10.02 -6.77 3.66
N THR A 202 -9.56 -6.27 4.82
CA THR A 202 -8.68 -7.05 5.72
C THR A 202 -9.37 -8.29 6.23
N ALA A 203 -10.60 -8.17 6.72
CA ALA A 203 -11.36 -9.31 7.18
C ALA A 203 -11.62 -10.33 6.05
N TRP A 204 -11.96 -9.84 4.85
CA TRP A 204 -12.22 -10.70 3.70
C TRP A 204 -10.98 -11.52 3.30
N GLU A 205 -9.82 -10.88 3.15
CA GLU A 205 -8.62 -11.60 2.70
C GLU A 205 -8.05 -12.55 3.77
N LEU A 206 -8.08 -12.17 5.07
CA LEU A 206 -7.63 -13.05 6.14
C LEU A 206 -8.54 -14.28 6.31
N MET A 207 -9.85 -14.09 6.19
CA MET A 207 -10.80 -15.22 6.21
C MET A 207 -10.60 -16.15 5.01
N ALA A 208 -10.30 -15.62 3.81
CA ALA A 208 -9.96 -16.42 2.65
C ALA A 208 -8.68 -17.26 2.84
N ASP A 209 -7.73 -16.76 3.66
CA ASP A 209 -6.52 -17.49 4.04
C ASP A 209 -6.74 -18.44 5.25
N GLY A 210 -7.94 -18.50 5.82
CA GLY A 210 -8.26 -19.33 6.99
C GLY A 210 -7.66 -18.82 8.30
N ILE A 211 -7.24 -17.54 8.36
CA ILE A 211 -6.66 -16.91 9.55
C ILE A 211 -7.80 -16.40 10.46
N PRO A 212 -7.88 -16.83 11.73
CA PRO A 212 -8.91 -16.39 12.66
C PRO A 212 -8.93 -14.87 12.80
N THR A 213 -10.07 -14.23 12.50
CA THR A 213 -10.18 -12.78 12.44
C THR A 213 -11.44 -12.27 13.16
N THR A 214 -11.31 -11.19 13.90
CA THR A 214 -12.41 -10.44 14.51
C THR A 214 -12.33 -8.98 14.11
N VAL A 215 -13.43 -8.43 13.58
CA VAL A 215 -13.54 -7.00 13.26
C VAL A 215 -13.96 -6.23 14.50
N LEU A 216 -13.36 -5.06 14.71
CA LEU A 216 -13.65 -4.11 15.79
C LEU A 216 -14.14 -2.78 15.19
N CYS A 217 -14.99 -2.04 15.91
CA CYS A 217 -15.07 -0.61 15.66
C CYS A 217 -13.76 0.06 16.14
N ASP A 218 -13.31 1.12 15.45
CA ASP A 218 -12.02 1.76 15.70
C ASP A 218 -11.79 2.20 17.15
N ASN A 219 -12.86 2.51 17.88
CA ASN A 219 -12.82 2.93 19.28
C ASN A 219 -12.77 1.78 20.31
N MET A 220 -12.74 0.51 19.86
CA MET A 220 -12.78 -0.65 20.75
C MET A 220 -11.39 -1.21 21.10
N ALA A 221 -10.35 -0.85 20.32
CA ALA A 221 -8.99 -1.40 20.46
C ALA A 221 -8.45 -1.29 21.90
N ALA A 222 -8.59 -0.12 22.54
CA ALA A 222 -8.13 0.10 23.92
C ALA A 222 -8.75 -0.89 24.93
N SER A 223 -10.04 -1.21 24.77
CA SER A 223 -10.72 -2.16 25.67
C SER A 223 -10.13 -3.56 25.58
N LEU A 224 -9.78 -4.01 24.36
CA LEU A 224 -9.17 -5.32 24.14
C LEU A 224 -7.69 -5.35 24.60
N MET A 225 -6.95 -4.26 24.40
CA MET A 225 -5.58 -4.09 24.91
C MET A 225 -5.58 -4.20 26.47
N ARG A 226 -6.49 -3.49 27.12
CA ARG A 226 -6.63 -3.55 28.59
C ARG A 226 -6.99 -4.95 29.11
N GLN A 227 -7.74 -5.72 28.33
CA GLN A 227 -8.11 -7.11 28.65
C GLN A 227 -6.96 -8.10 28.39
N GLY A 228 -5.81 -7.65 27.85
CA GLY A 228 -4.69 -8.52 27.49
C GLY A 228 -4.98 -9.42 26.28
N ARG A 229 -5.94 -9.05 25.44
CA ARG A 229 -6.30 -9.84 24.24
C ARG A 229 -5.42 -9.52 23.04
N ILE A 230 -4.67 -8.42 23.06
CA ILE A 230 -3.80 -7.96 21.98
C ILE A 230 -2.36 -7.94 22.51
N GLN A 231 -1.45 -8.68 21.87
CA GLN A 231 -0.04 -8.81 22.24
C GLN A 231 0.89 -8.02 21.33
N ALA A 232 0.44 -7.69 20.09
CA ALA A 232 1.20 -6.89 19.15
C ALA A 232 0.26 -6.09 18.24
N VAL A 233 0.78 -5.01 17.68
CA VAL A 233 0.13 -4.25 16.61
C VAL A 233 1.05 -4.27 15.40
N VAL A 234 0.52 -4.55 14.20
CA VAL A 234 1.24 -4.40 12.94
C VAL A 234 0.39 -3.72 11.91
N VAL A 235 0.90 -2.64 11.33
CA VAL A 235 0.22 -1.81 10.31
C VAL A 235 1.11 -1.56 9.11
N GLY A 236 0.54 -1.13 8.00
CA GLY A 236 1.28 -0.63 6.85
C GLY A 236 1.75 0.81 7.02
N ALA A 237 2.26 1.38 5.93
CA ALA A 237 2.54 2.80 5.81
C ALA A 237 2.26 3.30 4.39
N ASP A 238 1.80 4.54 4.28
CA ASP A 238 1.67 5.26 3.01
C ASP A 238 2.95 6.06 2.71
N ARG A 239 3.65 6.53 3.77
CA ARG A 239 4.96 7.20 3.68
C ARG A 239 5.69 7.11 5.02
N ILE A 240 7.01 6.93 4.97
CA ILE A 240 7.89 6.97 6.14
C ILE A 240 8.94 8.05 5.91
N ALA A 241 9.03 9.02 6.82
CA ALA A 241 10.02 10.09 6.78
C ALA A 241 11.41 9.60 7.21
N ALA A 242 12.44 10.38 6.91
CA ALA A 242 13.85 10.05 7.22
C ALA A 242 14.13 9.87 8.73
N ASN A 243 13.34 10.48 9.61
CA ASN A 243 13.43 10.32 11.06
C ASN A 243 12.64 9.11 11.60
N GLY A 244 11.93 8.37 10.74
CA GLY A 244 11.10 7.23 11.12
C GLY A 244 9.66 7.57 11.50
N ASP A 245 9.20 8.82 11.34
CA ASP A 245 7.79 9.16 11.46
C ASP A 245 7.00 8.52 10.33
N VAL A 246 5.80 8.03 10.63
CA VAL A 246 5.01 7.20 9.72
C VAL A 246 3.66 7.85 9.44
N ALA A 247 3.41 8.21 8.18
CA ALA A 247 2.07 8.53 7.70
C ALA A 247 1.36 7.24 7.28
N ASN A 248 0.18 7.01 7.81
CA ASN A 248 -0.68 5.89 7.46
C ASN A 248 -2.15 6.29 7.60
N LYS A 249 -3.06 5.39 7.24
CA LYS A 249 -4.51 5.61 7.31
C LYS A 249 -4.92 6.24 8.64
N ILE A 250 -5.79 7.26 8.56
CA ILE A 250 -6.34 7.96 9.73
C ILE A 250 -6.79 6.97 10.81
N GLY A 251 -6.42 7.23 12.06
CA GLY A 251 -6.62 6.34 13.21
C GLY A 251 -5.37 5.58 13.64
N THR A 252 -4.36 5.44 12.79
CA THR A 252 -3.11 4.73 13.10
C THR A 252 -2.38 5.35 14.30
N TYR A 253 -2.31 6.68 14.37
CA TYR A 253 -1.68 7.37 15.48
C TYR A 253 -2.39 7.10 16.81
N SER A 254 -3.73 7.07 16.81
CA SER A 254 -4.50 6.72 18.00
C SER A 254 -4.16 5.30 18.48
N VAL A 255 -4.09 4.32 17.57
CA VAL A 255 -3.71 2.94 17.89
C VAL A 255 -2.29 2.86 18.46
N ALA A 256 -1.34 3.62 17.88
CA ALA A 256 0.05 3.66 18.38
C ALA A 256 0.16 4.22 19.81
N ILE A 257 -0.61 5.27 20.13
CA ILE A 257 -0.69 5.82 21.50
C ILE A 257 -1.27 4.78 22.46
N LEU A 258 -2.37 4.12 22.09
CA LEU A 258 -3.00 3.10 22.92
C LEU A 258 -2.09 1.91 23.14
N ALA A 259 -1.39 1.44 22.10
CA ALA A 259 -0.41 0.37 22.21
C ALA A 259 0.71 0.74 23.20
N LYS A 260 1.23 1.96 23.11
CA LYS A 260 2.27 2.47 24.03
C LYS A 260 1.80 2.52 25.48
N GLU A 261 0.57 3.01 25.72
CA GLU A 261 -0.02 3.09 27.05
C GLU A 261 -0.18 1.70 27.70
N HIS A 262 -0.49 0.69 26.89
CA HIS A 262 -0.65 -0.70 27.34
C HIS A 262 0.63 -1.54 27.27
N GLY A 263 1.79 -0.95 26.92
CA GLY A 263 3.06 -1.69 26.80
C GLY A 263 3.11 -2.70 25.67
N ILE A 264 2.25 -2.53 24.65
CA ILE A 264 2.14 -3.41 23.50
C ILE A 264 3.06 -2.88 22.39
N PRO A 265 3.90 -3.72 21.76
CA PRO A 265 4.76 -3.28 20.67
C PRO A 265 3.92 -2.92 19.42
N PHE A 266 4.26 -1.78 18.82
CA PHE A 266 3.65 -1.27 17.59
C PHE A 266 4.67 -1.34 16.44
N TYR A 267 4.36 -2.15 15.44
CA TYR A 267 5.22 -2.40 14.27
C TYR A 267 4.63 -1.80 13.00
N VAL A 268 5.50 -1.37 12.12
CA VAL A 268 5.16 -0.86 10.79
C VAL A 268 5.84 -1.74 9.74
N ALA A 269 5.08 -2.27 8.79
CA ALA A 269 5.60 -3.08 7.68
C ALA A 269 5.36 -2.37 6.35
N ALA A 270 6.43 -1.98 5.68
CA ALA A 270 6.38 -1.27 4.40
C ALA A 270 7.63 -1.55 3.56
N PRO A 271 7.53 -1.59 2.23
CA PRO A 271 8.69 -1.77 1.37
C PRO A 271 9.61 -0.54 1.44
N TRP A 272 10.88 -0.75 1.14
CA TRP A 272 11.89 0.31 1.14
C TRP A 272 11.50 1.52 0.29
N SER A 273 10.78 1.30 -0.81
CA SER A 273 10.26 2.35 -1.69
C SER A 273 9.23 3.29 -1.05
N THR A 274 8.68 2.92 0.12
CA THR A 274 7.76 3.76 0.90
C THR A 274 8.53 4.75 1.81
N ILE A 275 9.85 4.54 2.00
CA ILE A 275 10.69 5.42 2.81
C ILE A 275 11.12 6.61 1.96
N ASP A 276 10.59 7.78 2.30
CA ASP A 276 10.90 9.04 1.65
C ASP A 276 12.04 9.76 2.39
N ARG A 277 13.26 9.58 1.88
CA ARG A 277 14.47 10.18 2.46
C ARG A 277 14.55 11.69 2.24
N ALA A 278 13.80 12.25 1.30
CA ALA A 278 13.75 13.69 1.06
C ALA A 278 12.88 14.41 2.10
N THR A 279 11.87 13.74 2.66
CA THR A 279 11.03 14.24 3.75
C THR A 279 11.74 13.98 5.08
N ARG A 280 12.14 15.04 5.79
CA ARG A 280 12.97 14.92 7.01
C ARG A 280 12.18 14.43 8.21
N THR A 281 10.97 14.96 8.40
CA THR A 281 10.07 14.67 9.53
C THR A 281 8.63 14.49 9.06
N GLY A 282 7.82 13.88 9.91
CA GLY A 282 6.40 13.67 9.63
C GLY A 282 5.61 14.97 9.43
N ASP A 283 6.04 16.09 10.02
CA ASP A 283 5.40 17.40 9.86
C ASP A 283 5.47 17.95 8.42
N GLU A 284 6.41 17.43 7.62
CA GLU A 284 6.59 17.81 6.22
C GLU A 284 5.71 16.97 5.27
N ILE A 285 5.06 15.93 5.76
CA ILE A 285 4.20 15.04 4.94
C ILE A 285 2.87 15.73 4.64
N PRO A 286 2.52 15.93 3.36
CA PRO A 286 1.21 16.49 3.01
C PRO A 286 0.10 15.48 3.32
N ILE A 287 -0.93 15.91 4.03
CA ILE A 287 -2.10 15.10 4.36
C ILE A 287 -3.24 15.43 3.40
N GLU A 288 -3.71 14.43 2.67
CA GLU A 288 -4.85 14.53 1.76
C GLU A 288 -6.15 14.71 2.54
N GLU A 289 -6.91 15.77 2.24
CA GLU A 289 -8.28 15.93 2.73
C GLU A 289 -9.24 15.32 1.70
N ARG A 290 -10.12 14.43 2.13
CA ARG A 290 -10.97 13.62 1.26
C ARG A 290 -12.41 14.11 1.25
N ASN A 291 -13.19 13.59 0.29
CA ASN A 291 -14.60 13.97 0.11
C ASN A 291 -15.40 13.69 1.39
N ALA A 292 -16.16 14.71 1.83
CA ALA A 292 -17.03 14.62 3.00
C ALA A 292 -18.07 13.48 2.90
N VAL A 293 -18.47 13.07 1.70
CA VAL A 293 -19.41 11.96 1.48
C VAL A 293 -18.95 10.65 2.10
N GLU A 294 -17.63 10.40 2.20
CA GLU A 294 -17.10 9.21 2.84
C GLU A 294 -17.45 9.14 4.34
N VAL A 295 -17.54 10.30 5.00
CA VAL A 295 -17.91 10.39 6.43
C VAL A 295 -19.42 10.45 6.58
N THR A 296 -20.09 11.24 5.74
CA THR A 296 -21.52 11.53 5.89
C THR A 296 -22.45 10.42 5.41
N HIS A 297 -21.97 9.51 4.57
CA HIS A 297 -22.78 8.42 4.01
C HIS A 297 -22.12 7.05 4.24
N HIS A 298 -22.97 6.03 4.35
CA HIS A 298 -22.54 4.63 4.31
C HIS A 298 -23.60 3.79 3.58
N GLY A 299 -23.16 2.98 2.60
CA GLY A 299 -24.07 2.16 1.80
C GLY A 299 -25.15 2.98 1.09
N GLY A 300 -24.84 4.19 0.65
CA GLY A 300 -25.78 5.13 0.02
C GLY A 300 -26.75 5.84 0.98
N LYS A 301 -26.67 5.56 2.30
CA LYS A 301 -27.50 6.21 3.33
C LYS A 301 -26.73 7.31 4.03
N GLN A 302 -27.37 8.48 4.18
CA GLN A 302 -26.84 9.58 4.97
C GLN A 302 -26.89 9.26 6.46
N LEU A 303 -25.80 9.53 7.17
CA LEU A 303 -25.63 9.28 8.61
C LEU A 303 -25.64 10.54 9.45
N THR A 304 -25.33 11.70 8.84
CA THR A 304 -25.18 12.97 9.56
C THR A 304 -26.29 13.94 9.17
N PRO A 305 -26.61 14.95 10.02
CA PRO A 305 -27.49 16.03 9.61
C PRO A 305 -26.97 16.78 8.37
N HIS A 306 -27.87 17.30 7.55
CA HIS A 306 -27.49 18.17 6.43
C HIS A 306 -26.78 19.44 6.93
N GLY A 307 -25.69 19.83 6.25
CA GLY A 307 -24.96 21.07 6.55
C GLY A 307 -24.03 21.02 7.76
N VAL A 308 -23.86 19.86 8.42
CA VAL A 308 -22.84 19.70 9.47
C VAL A 308 -21.43 19.81 8.86
N GLY A 309 -20.51 20.48 9.55
CA GLY A 309 -19.09 20.53 9.16
C GLY A 309 -18.44 19.15 9.23
N ILE A 310 -17.60 18.82 8.25
CA ILE A 310 -16.89 17.54 8.15
C ILE A 310 -15.39 17.80 8.09
N CYS A 311 -14.62 17.00 8.82
CA CYS A 311 -13.18 16.87 8.74
C CYS A 311 -12.88 15.42 8.29
N ASN A 312 -12.17 15.25 7.17
CA ASN A 312 -11.88 13.93 6.61
C ASN A 312 -10.45 13.80 6.10
N PRO A 313 -9.42 13.96 6.98
CA PRO A 313 -8.05 13.67 6.58
C PRO A 313 -7.90 12.19 6.28
N ALA A 314 -7.22 11.87 5.17
CA ALA A 314 -7.02 10.47 4.75
C ALA A 314 -6.04 9.72 5.67
N PHE A 315 -5.07 10.43 6.21
CA PHE A 315 -3.93 9.91 6.97
C PHE A 315 -3.71 10.69 8.25
N ASP A 316 -3.03 10.05 9.21
CA ASP A 316 -2.38 10.73 10.32
C ASP A 316 -0.89 10.35 10.37
N VAL A 317 -0.11 11.10 11.14
CA VAL A 317 1.32 10.88 11.29
C VAL A 317 1.59 10.34 12.69
N THR A 318 2.14 9.13 12.74
CA THR A 318 2.62 8.50 13.97
C THR A 318 4.08 8.86 14.21
N PRO A 319 4.42 9.60 15.27
CA PRO A 319 5.81 9.88 15.60
C PRO A 319 6.63 8.61 15.86
N ALA A 320 7.87 8.60 15.39
CA ALA A 320 8.81 7.48 15.46
C ALA A 320 8.97 6.88 16.88
N LYS A 321 8.81 7.70 17.92
CA LYS A 321 8.89 7.26 19.34
C LYS A 321 7.83 6.23 19.76
N TYR A 322 6.76 6.06 18.96
CA TYR A 322 5.72 5.06 19.19
C TYR A 322 5.98 3.77 18.40
N VAL A 323 6.88 3.79 17.43
CA VAL A 323 7.18 2.66 16.55
C VAL A 323 8.29 1.81 17.18
N ALA A 324 8.00 0.55 17.50
CA ALA A 324 8.95 -0.39 18.07
C ALA A 324 9.94 -0.93 17.04
N ALA A 325 9.49 -1.14 15.80
CA ALA A 325 10.34 -1.45 14.66
C ALA A 325 9.61 -1.16 13.33
N ILE A 326 10.40 -0.87 12.29
CA ILE A 326 9.97 -0.81 10.89
C ILE A 326 10.50 -2.08 10.21
N ILE A 327 9.60 -2.84 9.59
CA ILE A 327 9.87 -4.10 8.91
C ILE A 327 9.87 -3.84 7.42
N THR A 328 11.01 -4.10 6.77
CA THR A 328 11.17 -3.96 5.31
C THR A 328 11.61 -5.27 4.70
N GLU A 329 11.64 -5.37 3.38
CA GLU A 329 12.22 -6.50 2.67
C GLU A 329 13.73 -6.65 2.92
N ARG A 330 14.41 -5.56 3.31
CA ARG A 330 15.85 -5.55 3.61
C ARG A 330 16.18 -5.95 5.03
N GLY A 331 15.18 -5.99 5.94
CA GLY A 331 15.34 -6.36 7.33
C GLY A 331 14.50 -5.50 8.27
N VAL A 332 14.76 -5.64 9.57
CA VAL A 332 14.05 -4.95 10.65
C VAL A 332 14.88 -3.77 11.14
N LEU A 333 14.32 -2.58 11.01
CA LEU A 333 14.90 -1.33 11.51
C LEU A 333 14.39 -1.02 12.92
N ARG A 334 15.27 -0.48 13.77
CA ARG A 334 14.94 -0.05 15.13
C ARG A 334 15.48 1.36 15.38
N ALA A 335 14.87 2.04 16.33
CA ALA A 335 15.35 3.37 16.73
C ALA A 335 16.81 3.33 17.26
N PRO A 336 17.62 4.38 17.00
CA PRO A 336 17.29 5.60 16.25
C PRO A 336 17.15 5.34 14.74
N TYR A 337 15.99 5.70 14.16
CA TYR A 337 15.68 5.33 12.77
C TYR A 337 16.58 6.03 11.75
N SER A 338 17.02 7.28 11.99
CA SER A 338 17.95 7.96 11.11
C SER A 338 19.28 7.20 10.93
N GLU A 339 19.75 6.53 11.98
CA GLU A 339 20.97 5.73 11.98
C GLU A 339 20.75 4.37 11.31
N SER A 340 19.67 3.67 11.71
CA SER A 340 19.35 2.35 11.17
C SER A 340 18.98 2.39 9.68
N LEU A 341 18.31 3.44 9.20
CA LEU A 341 18.06 3.68 7.78
C LEU A 341 19.35 3.90 7.00
N ALA A 342 20.25 4.76 7.51
CA ALA A 342 21.53 5.02 6.88
C ALA A 342 22.42 3.76 6.82
N ALA A 343 22.47 2.98 7.90
CA ALA A 343 23.22 1.72 7.94
C ALA A 343 22.72 0.70 6.92
N MET A 344 21.39 0.55 6.78
CA MET A 344 20.78 -0.39 5.84
C MET A 344 21.05 -0.04 4.37
N GLU A 345 21.15 1.26 4.03
CA GLU A 345 21.53 1.70 2.68
C GLU A 345 22.94 1.26 2.29
N LEU A 346 23.89 1.37 3.23
CA LEU A 346 25.29 1.01 2.98
C LEU A 346 25.50 -0.49 2.69
N VAL A 347 24.64 -1.33 3.26
CA VAL A 347 24.70 -2.79 3.04
C VAL A 347 24.11 -3.19 1.68
N SER A 348 23.34 -2.29 1.05
CA SER A 348 22.60 -2.58 -0.19
C SER A 348 23.28 -2.00 -1.45
N GLN A 349 24.40 -1.30 -1.30
CA GLN A 349 25.29 -0.85 -2.38
C GLN A 349 26.44 -1.83 -2.60
#